data_e77cd069c2e69aac440cd2d4bdfcc3d9
#
_entry.id   e77cd069c2e69aac440cd2d4bdfcc3d9
#
_cell.length_a   1.000
_cell.length_b   1.000
_cell.length_c   1.000
_cell.angle_alpha   90.00
_cell.angle_beta   90.00
_cell.angle_gamma   90.00
#
_symmetry.space_group_name_H-M   'P 1'
#
loop_
_entity.id
_entity.type
_entity.pdbx_description
1 polymer ?
#
loop_
_entity_poly.entity_id
_entity_poly.type
_entity_poly.pdbx_seq_one_letter_code
_entity_poly.pdbx_strand_id
1 'polypeptide(L)'
;RKALAGVQKDYDFIFIDCPPSLDLLTLNGLSACDSVLIPVQCEYYALEGLSELISTLKTIRKKYNPYLDIEGVVFTMFSLRYNLTVQVVEQVQKYFGSKVYKTTIPRSIRISEAPSYGQPINFYEPKGKGSEAYMDLAIEFVKNNRPHEQKDPRAEQERSGTGTGQKRSGRLKHRGNNKNNGKRKRRTWPRAGKSV
;
A
#
# COMPACT_ATOMS: atom_id res chain seq x y z
N ARG A 1 14.49 -14.93 3.29
CA ARG A 1 14.83 -14.69 1.87
C ARG A 1 14.89 -15.99 1.05
N LYS A 2 15.68 -16.98 1.45
CA LYS A 2 15.79 -18.24 0.68
C LYS A 2 14.45 -18.93 0.48
N ALA A 3 13.61 -18.99 1.51
CA ALA A 3 12.27 -19.59 1.44
C ALA A 3 11.32 -18.84 0.48
N LEU A 4 11.49 -17.53 0.34
CA LEU A 4 10.65 -16.69 -0.52
C LEU A 4 11.10 -16.68 -2.00
N ALA A 5 12.34 -17.08 -2.29
CA ALA A 5 12.92 -17.00 -3.64
C ALA A 5 12.11 -17.77 -4.70
N GLY A 6 11.43 -18.84 -4.31
CA GLY A 6 10.59 -19.64 -5.21
C GLY A 6 9.29 -18.97 -5.62
N VAL A 7 8.74 -18.10 -4.78
CA VAL A 7 7.42 -17.49 -4.97
C VAL A 7 7.47 -16.02 -5.41
N GLN A 8 8.63 -15.37 -5.31
CA GLN A 8 8.80 -13.94 -5.67
C GLN A 8 8.38 -13.60 -7.11
N LYS A 9 8.45 -14.56 -8.02
CA LYS A 9 8.09 -14.36 -9.43
C LYS A 9 6.58 -14.36 -9.68
N ASP A 10 5.81 -14.89 -8.74
CA ASP A 10 4.38 -15.12 -8.87
C ASP A 10 3.54 -13.99 -8.25
N TYR A 11 4.17 -13.10 -7.50
CA TYR A 11 3.49 -12.04 -6.74
C TYR A 11 4.16 -10.68 -6.92
N ASP A 12 3.36 -9.63 -7.03
CA ASP A 12 3.84 -8.24 -7.06
C ASP A 12 4.33 -7.79 -5.67
N PHE A 13 3.66 -8.28 -4.60
CA PHE A 13 3.98 -7.97 -3.21
C PHE A 13 3.88 -9.22 -2.33
N ILE A 14 4.78 -9.33 -1.36
CA ILE A 14 4.76 -10.35 -0.31
C ILE A 14 4.74 -9.64 1.03
N PHE A 15 3.67 -9.79 1.79
CA PHE A 15 3.55 -9.24 3.14
C PHE A 15 3.94 -10.29 4.18
N ILE A 16 4.80 -9.90 5.12
CA ILE A 16 5.20 -10.72 6.27
C ILE A 16 4.60 -10.07 7.52
N ASP A 17 3.56 -10.68 8.07
CA ASP A 17 3.01 -10.28 9.36
C ASP A 17 3.92 -10.77 10.50
N CYS A 18 4.31 -9.85 11.37
CA CYS A 18 5.24 -10.12 12.46
C CYS A 18 4.57 -9.84 13.82
N PRO A 19 4.85 -10.66 14.85
CA PRO A 19 4.40 -10.36 16.20
C PRO A 19 5.04 -9.04 16.70
N PRO A 20 4.44 -8.38 17.70
CA PRO A 20 4.95 -7.12 18.25
C PRO A 20 6.27 -7.27 19.01
N SER A 21 6.67 -8.51 19.32
CA SER A 21 7.94 -8.81 19.96
C SER A 21 9.10 -8.72 18.96
N LEU A 22 10.24 -8.17 19.42
CA LEU A 22 11.48 -8.12 18.63
C LEU A 22 12.31 -9.40 18.83
N ASP A 23 11.66 -10.54 18.68
CA ASP A 23 12.25 -11.87 18.83
C ASP A 23 12.82 -12.42 17.50
N LEU A 24 13.19 -13.69 17.51
CA LEU A 24 13.81 -14.35 16.36
C LEU A 24 12.91 -14.37 15.11
N LEU A 25 11.59 -14.48 15.28
CA LEU A 25 10.65 -14.48 14.14
C LEU A 25 10.63 -13.12 13.47
N THR A 26 10.47 -12.04 14.24
CA THR A 26 10.51 -10.68 13.75
C THR A 26 11.86 -10.34 13.11
N LEU A 27 12.97 -10.79 13.73
CA LEU A 27 14.31 -10.64 13.16
C LEU A 27 14.45 -11.31 11.79
N ASN A 28 13.90 -12.52 11.63
CA ASN A 28 13.89 -13.23 10.36
C ASN A 28 13.04 -12.48 9.30
N GLY A 29 11.87 -11.98 9.67
CA GLY A 29 11.00 -11.17 8.82
C GLY A 29 11.73 -9.92 8.31
N LEU A 30 12.30 -9.13 9.24
CA LEU A 30 13.02 -7.89 8.94
C LEU A 30 14.31 -8.12 8.14
N SER A 31 14.94 -9.28 8.31
CA SER A 31 16.12 -9.66 7.52
C SER A 31 15.74 -10.10 6.10
N ALA A 32 14.51 -10.52 5.87
CA ALA A 32 14.02 -11.02 4.60
C ALA A 32 13.35 -9.94 3.74
N CYS A 33 12.66 -8.98 4.33
CA CYS A 33 11.89 -7.95 3.63
C CYS A 33 12.78 -6.85 3.02
N ASP A 34 12.21 -6.09 2.10
CA ASP A 34 12.85 -4.93 1.47
C ASP A 34 12.52 -3.64 2.23
N SER A 35 11.29 -3.56 2.76
CA SER A 35 10.82 -2.40 3.53
C SER A 35 9.85 -2.81 4.64
N VAL A 36 9.59 -1.87 5.57
CA VAL A 36 8.70 -2.06 6.73
C VAL A 36 7.59 -1.02 6.71
N LEU A 37 6.34 -1.46 6.66
CA LEU A 37 5.18 -0.62 6.94
C LEU A 37 4.87 -0.69 8.43
N ILE A 38 4.82 0.47 9.09
CA ILE A 38 4.72 0.58 10.55
C ILE A 38 3.31 1.08 10.93
N PRO A 39 2.42 0.22 11.46
CA PRO A 39 1.17 0.68 12.03
C PRO A 39 1.42 1.32 13.41
N VAL A 40 0.89 2.52 13.63
CA VAL A 40 1.05 3.28 14.87
C VAL A 40 -0.33 3.65 15.43
N GLN A 41 -0.60 3.28 16.67
CA GLN A 41 -1.75 3.79 17.40
C GLN A 41 -1.44 5.19 17.94
N CYS A 42 -2.41 6.11 17.89
CA CYS A 42 -2.22 7.48 18.38
C CYS A 42 -2.42 7.57 19.91
N GLU A 43 -1.61 6.82 20.65
CA GLU A 43 -1.64 6.75 22.12
C GLU A 43 -0.31 7.19 22.72
N TYR A 44 -0.29 7.47 24.03
CA TYR A 44 0.86 8.08 24.72
C TYR A 44 2.19 7.33 24.50
N TYR A 45 2.17 6.00 24.63
CA TYR A 45 3.38 5.19 24.50
C TYR A 45 3.81 4.90 23.06
N ALA A 46 3.05 5.39 22.09
CA ALA A 46 3.34 5.12 20.67
C ALA A 46 4.71 5.68 20.23
N LEU A 47 5.07 6.86 20.72
CA LEU A 47 6.34 7.51 20.35
C LEU A 47 7.56 6.79 20.94
N GLU A 48 7.42 6.25 22.16
CA GLU A 48 8.47 5.47 22.80
C GLU A 48 8.70 4.16 22.04
N GLY A 49 7.63 3.37 21.83
CA GLY A 49 7.71 2.11 21.04
C GLY A 49 8.22 2.33 19.63
N LEU A 50 7.85 3.45 18.99
CA LEU A 50 8.35 3.81 17.67
C LEU A 50 9.86 4.11 17.69
N SER A 51 10.35 4.79 18.73
CA SER A 51 11.78 5.08 18.91
C SER A 51 12.60 3.79 19.09
N GLU A 52 12.10 2.85 19.88
CA GLU A 52 12.74 1.54 20.07
C GLU A 52 12.78 0.73 18.77
N LEU A 53 11.66 0.72 18.02
CA LEU A 53 11.60 0.05 16.72
C LEU A 53 12.63 0.65 15.76
N ILE A 54 12.74 1.97 15.65
CA ILE A 54 13.73 2.63 14.79
C ILE A 54 15.16 2.25 15.19
N SER A 55 15.47 2.19 16.48
CA SER A 55 16.78 1.74 16.96
C SER A 55 17.07 0.30 16.52
N THR A 56 16.07 -0.57 16.64
CA THR A 56 16.15 -1.97 16.19
C THR A 56 16.35 -2.07 14.68
N LEU A 57 15.59 -1.33 13.88
CA LEU A 57 15.75 -1.29 12.43
C LEU A 57 17.16 -0.83 12.01
N LYS A 58 17.73 0.17 12.69
CA LYS A 58 19.13 0.60 12.47
C LYS A 58 20.12 -0.54 12.72
N THR A 59 19.90 -1.31 13.79
CA THR A 59 20.75 -2.46 14.13
C THR A 59 20.63 -3.57 13.08
N ILE A 60 19.41 -3.86 12.61
CA ILE A 60 19.16 -4.86 11.57
C ILE A 60 19.79 -4.43 10.24
N ARG A 61 19.64 -3.18 9.84
CA ARG A 61 20.31 -2.63 8.65
C ARG A 61 21.83 -2.83 8.70
N LYS A 62 22.43 -2.57 9.85
CA LYS A 62 23.88 -2.68 10.02
C LYS A 62 24.38 -4.14 9.99
N LYS A 63 23.61 -5.09 10.56
CA LYS A 63 24.10 -6.45 10.80
C LYS A 63 23.58 -7.50 9.81
N TYR A 64 22.34 -7.35 9.34
CA TYR A 64 21.63 -8.43 8.65
C TYR A 64 21.06 -8.05 7.29
N ASN A 65 20.53 -6.83 7.14
CA ASN A 65 19.87 -6.40 5.90
C ASN A 65 20.17 -4.92 5.60
N PRO A 66 21.29 -4.63 4.92
CA PRO A 66 21.69 -3.24 4.60
C PRO A 66 20.68 -2.47 3.75
N TYR A 67 19.84 -3.17 3.01
CA TYR A 67 18.85 -2.60 2.08
C TYR A 67 17.48 -2.35 2.72
N LEU A 68 17.29 -2.78 3.98
CA LEU A 68 16.04 -2.57 4.69
C LEU A 68 15.68 -1.09 4.76
N ASP A 69 14.52 -0.71 4.25
CA ASP A 69 14.01 0.66 4.35
C ASP A 69 12.68 0.71 5.13
N ILE A 70 12.22 1.92 5.44
CA ILE A 70 10.90 2.16 5.99
C ILE A 70 9.99 2.52 4.82
N GLU A 71 9.00 1.66 4.55
CA GLU A 71 7.97 1.92 3.56
C GLU A 71 7.14 3.13 3.94
N GLY A 72 6.67 3.12 5.17
CA GLY A 72 5.90 4.22 5.71
C GLY A 72 5.32 3.92 7.07
N VAL A 73 4.62 4.94 7.59
CA VAL A 73 3.88 4.87 8.85
C VAL A 73 2.41 5.09 8.57
N VAL A 74 1.56 4.20 9.08
CA VAL A 74 0.10 4.30 8.99
C VAL A 74 -0.51 4.43 10.37
N PHE A 75 -1.37 5.43 10.57
CA PHE A 75 -2.09 5.60 11.83
C PHE A 75 -3.27 4.64 11.91
N THR A 76 -3.35 3.91 13.02
CA THR A 76 -4.43 2.98 13.32
C THR A 76 -5.19 3.41 14.58
N MET A 77 -6.41 2.90 14.77
CA MET A 77 -7.34 3.31 15.84
C MET A 77 -7.48 4.83 15.92
N PHE A 78 -7.43 5.48 14.76
CA PHE A 78 -7.36 6.92 14.64
C PHE A 78 -8.69 7.60 15.05
N SER A 79 -8.58 8.68 15.84
CA SER A 79 -9.70 9.52 16.22
C SER A 79 -9.24 10.94 16.52
N LEU A 80 -9.74 11.91 15.76
CA LEU A 80 -9.44 13.35 15.97
C LEU A 80 -10.07 13.95 17.23
N ARG A 81 -10.84 13.17 18.00
CA ARG A 81 -11.53 13.66 19.21
C ARG A 81 -10.58 13.98 20.37
N TYR A 82 -9.35 13.50 20.30
CA TYR A 82 -8.38 13.60 21.40
C TYR A 82 -7.19 14.48 21.01
N ASN A 83 -6.88 15.48 21.83
CA ASN A 83 -5.71 16.35 21.64
C ASN A 83 -4.39 15.54 21.57
N LEU A 84 -4.32 14.44 22.32
CA LEU A 84 -3.18 13.54 22.28
C LEU A 84 -2.92 12.97 20.88
N THR A 85 -3.97 12.61 20.15
CA THR A 85 -3.85 12.14 18.75
C THR A 85 -3.16 13.17 17.89
N VAL A 86 -3.53 14.46 18.01
CA VAL A 86 -2.93 15.54 17.23
C VAL A 86 -1.43 15.66 17.53
N GLN A 87 -1.06 15.63 18.82
CA GLN A 87 0.35 15.72 19.23
C GLN A 87 1.19 14.55 18.71
N VAL A 88 0.67 13.31 18.78
CA VAL A 88 1.36 12.12 18.24
C VAL A 88 1.53 12.24 16.74
N VAL A 89 0.48 12.64 16.01
CA VAL A 89 0.52 12.83 14.55
C VAL A 89 1.58 13.85 14.17
N GLU A 90 1.61 15.02 14.82
CA GLU A 90 2.59 16.07 14.55
C GLU A 90 4.04 15.58 14.75
N GLN A 91 4.29 14.85 15.84
CA GLN A 91 5.63 14.31 16.12
C GLN A 91 6.04 13.26 15.08
N VAL A 92 5.15 12.36 14.72
CA VAL A 92 5.40 11.33 13.70
C VAL A 92 5.61 11.98 12.34
N GLN A 93 4.79 12.96 11.96
CA GLN A 93 4.95 13.70 10.70
C GLN A 93 6.26 14.48 10.65
N LYS A 94 6.67 15.10 11.76
CA LYS A 94 7.95 15.80 11.85
C LYS A 94 9.13 14.88 11.62
N TYR A 95 9.05 13.62 12.08
CA TYR A 95 10.16 12.67 11.97
C TYR A 95 10.18 11.93 10.63
N PHE A 96 9.01 11.50 10.13
CA PHE A 96 8.90 10.64 8.95
C PHE A 96 8.55 11.41 7.67
N GLY A 97 8.01 12.62 7.79
CA GLY A 97 7.67 13.48 6.64
C GLY A 97 6.77 12.79 5.62
N SER A 98 7.25 12.69 4.40
CA SER A 98 6.51 12.09 3.27
C SER A 98 6.26 10.59 3.39
N LYS A 99 6.91 9.90 4.34
CA LYS A 99 6.67 8.48 4.61
C LYS A 99 5.43 8.22 5.47
N VAL A 100 4.76 9.26 5.98
CA VAL A 100 3.49 9.10 6.67
C VAL A 100 2.37 8.97 5.64
N TYR A 101 1.64 7.84 5.70
CA TYR A 101 0.49 7.59 4.85
C TYR A 101 -0.62 8.60 5.13
N LYS A 102 -1.30 9.04 4.09
CA LYS A 102 -2.45 9.95 4.20
C LYS A 102 -3.68 9.23 4.73
N THR A 103 -3.80 7.96 4.37
CA THR A 103 -4.88 7.09 4.84
C THR A 103 -4.67 6.74 6.30
N THR A 104 -5.75 6.82 7.08
CA THR A 104 -5.79 6.44 8.49
C THR A 104 -6.84 5.36 8.72
N ILE A 105 -6.53 4.38 9.57
CA ILE A 105 -7.49 3.33 9.93
C ILE A 105 -8.26 3.75 11.19
N PRO A 106 -9.58 3.95 11.12
CA PRO A 106 -10.37 4.40 12.25
C PRO A 106 -10.52 3.31 13.32
N ARG A 107 -10.75 3.73 14.56
CA ARG A 107 -11.19 2.80 15.60
C ARG A 107 -12.60 2.31 15.26
N SER A 108 -12.76 0.99 15.13
CA SER A 108 -14.03 0.37 14.76
C SER A 108 -14.19 -0.99 15.45
N ILE A 109 -15.33 -1.20 16.06
CA ILE A 109 -15.72 -2.49 16.65
C ILE A 109 -15.78 -3.56 15.56
N ARG A 110 -16.28 -3.22 14.38
CA ARG A 110 -16.40 -4.15 13.25
C ARG A 110 -15.05 -4.70 12.78
N ILE A 111 -14.01 -3.85 12.78
CA ILE A 111 -12.64 -4.32 12.49
C ILE A 111 -12.17 -5.34 13.54
N SER A 112 -12.52 -5.13 14.80
CA SER A 112 -12.15 -6.05 15.90
C SER A 112 -12.97 -7.33 15.90
N GLU A 113 -14.21 -7.32 15.40
CA GLU A 113 -15.09 -8.48 15.31
C GLU A 113 -14.74 -9.39 14.13
N ALA A 114 -14.37 -8.84 12.99
CA ALA A 114 -14.14 -9.58 11.75
C ALA A 114 -13.22 -10.81 11.91
N PRO A 115 -12.10 -10.76 12.66
CA PRO A 115 -11.25 -11.92 12.90
C PRO A 115 -11.95 -13.06 13.65
N SER A 116 -12.91 -12.76 14.57
CA SER A 116 -13.66 -13.79 15.27
C SER A 116 -14.60 -14.60 14.38
N TYR A 117 -14.92 -14.05 13.20
CA TYR A 117 -15.66 -14.73 12.15
C TYR A 117 -14.76 -15.33 11.06
N GLY A 118 -13.45 -15.28 11.24
CA GLY A 118 -12.49 -15.76 10.24
C GLY A 118 -12.54 -14.98 8.92
N GLN A 119 -12.98 -13.73 8.93
CA GLN A 119 -13.16 -12.93 7.74
C GLN A 119 -12.35 -11.62 7.81
N PRO A 120 -11.71 -11.18 6.72
CA PRO A 120 -11.17 -9.83 6.65
C PRO A 120 -12.31 -8.81 6.58
N ILE A 121 -12.07 -7.59 7.05
CA ILE A 121 -13.10 -6.55 7.19
C ILE A 121 -13.85 -6.24 5.90
N ASN A 122 -13.20 -6.30 4.76
CA ASN A 122 -13.81 -6.04 3.45
C ASN A 122 -14.77 -7.13 2.98
N PHE A 123 -14.78 -8.31 3.62
CA PHE A 123 -15.78 -9.35 3.44
C PHE A 123 -16.81 -9.34 4.57
N TYR A 124 -16.39 -9.02 5.79
CA TYR A 124 -17.27 -8.97 6.95
C TYR A 124 -18.25 -7.80 6.88
N GLU A 125 -17.76 -6.61 6.56
CA GLU A 125 -18.56 -5.38 6.42
C GLU A 125 -18.12 -4.58 5.18
N PRO A 126 -18.52 -5.03 3.96
CA PRO A 126 -17.99 -4.48 2.70
C PRO A 126 -18.23 -2.97 2.49
N LYS A 127 -19.30 -2.42 3.09
CA LYS A 127 -19.70 -1.00 2.97
C LYS A 127 -19.35 -0.20 4.22
N GLY A 128 -18.59 -0.78 5.15
CA GLY A 128 -18.24 -0.14 6.39
C GLY A 128 -17.02 0.78 6.24
N LYS A 129 -16.93 1.81 7.09
CA LYS A 129 -15.80 2.75 7.12
C LYS A 129 -14.44 2.05 7.32
N GLY A 130 -14.42 0.92 8.04
CA GLY A 130 -13.22 0.12 8.21
C GLY A 130 -12.76 -0.51 6.90
N SER A 131 -13.70 -1.06 6.13
CA SER A 131 -13.44 -1.64 4.82
C SER A 131 -12.95 -0.60 3.82
N GLU A 132 -13.60 0.56 3.76
CA GLU A 132 -13.19 1.70 2.93
C GLU A 132 -11.76 2.13 3.26
N ALA A 133 -11.45 2.32 4.55
CA ALA A 133 -10.12 2.75 4.99
C ALA A 133 -9.02 1.75 4.62
N TYR A 134 -9.26 0.44 4.77
CA TYR A 134 -8.29 -0.57 4.35
C TYR A 134 -8.14 -0.64 2.83
N MET A 135 -9.21 -0.41 2.07
CA MET A 135 -9.14 -0.32 0.62
C MET A 135 -8.34 0.89 0.16
N ASP A 136 -8.58 2.05 0.78
CA ASP A 136 -7.83 3.29 0.50
C ASP A 136 -6.34 3.12 0.84
N LEU A 137 -6.03 2.46 1.96
CA LEU A 137 -4.65 2.12 2.32
C LEU A 137 -3.99 1.23 1.27
N ALA A 138 -4.70 0.21 0.79
CA ALA A 138 -4.18 -0.66 -0.25
C ALA A 138 -3.93 0.08 -1.57
N ILE A 139 -4.83 0.99 -1.95
CA ILE A 139 -4.68 1.84 -3.13
C ILE A 139 -3.47 2.78 -2.98
N GLU A 140 -3.32 3.43 -1.82
CA GLU A 140 -2.19 4.31 -1.53
C GLU A 140 -0.87 3.54 -1.54
N PHE A 141 -0.82 2.35 -0.92
CA PHE A 141 0.34 1.48 -0.92
C PHE A 141 0.76 1.09 -2.35
N VAL A 142 -0.16 0.59 -3.14
CA VAL A 142 0.12 0.20 -4.54
C VAL A 142 0.59 1.39 -5.36
N LYS A 143 0.00 2.58 -5.16
CA LYS A 143 0.41 3.80 -5.85
C LYS A 143 1.84 4.23 -5.48
N ASN A 144 2.20 4.12 -4.20
CA ASN A 144 3.53 4.48 -3.71
C ASN A 144 4.62 3.51 -4.19
N ASN A 145 4.23 2.24 -4.42
CA ASN A 145 5.15 1.14 -4.77
C ASN A 145 5.07 0.68 -6.23
N ARG A 146 4.23 1.29 -7.05
CA ARG A 146 4.32 1.02 -8.48
C ARG A 146 5.68 1.52 -8.98
N PRO A 147 6.44 0.69 -9.73
CA PRO A 147 7.53 1.22 -10.51
C PRO A 147 6.97 2.41 -11.28
N HIS A 148 7.58 3.58 -11.17
CA HIS A 148 7.29 4.65 -12.11
C HIS A 148 7.45 3.99 -13.49
N GLU A 149 6.37 3.86 -14.26
CA GLU A 149 6.49 3.62 -15.68
C GLU A 149 7.48 4.68 -16.13
N GLN A 150 8.69 4.22 -16.46
CA GLN A 150 9.70 5.08 -17.04
C GLN A 150 8.98 5.66 -18.25
N LYS A 151 8.62 6.95 -18.17
CA LYS A 151 8.10 7.68 -19.29
C LYS A 151 9.14 7.44 -20.38
N ASP A 152 8.78 6.64 -21.38
CA ASP A 152 9.69 6.35 -22.48
C ASP A 152 10.05 7.70 -23.09
N PRO A 153 11.31 8.15 -23.01
CA PRO A 153 11.70 9.44 -23.54
C PRO A 153 11.42 9.56 -25.04
N ARG A 154 11.21 8.42 -25.71
CA ARG A 154 10.87 8.35 -27.13
C ARG A 154 9.41 8.71 -27.41
N ALA A 155 8.48 8.41 -26.49
CA ALA A 155 7.08 8.76 -26.60
C ALA A 155 6.80 10.27 -26.44
N GLU A 156 7.66 11.01 -25.73
CA GLU A 156 7.58 12.47 -25.64
C GLU A 156 8.16 13.16 -26.90
N GLN A 157 9.14 12.59 -27.56
CA GLN A 157 9.68 13.11 -28.82
C GLN A 157 8.71 12.95 -29.99
N GLU A 158 7.92 11.90 -30.05
CA GLU A 158 6.89 11.74 -31.09
C GLU A 158 5.72 12.71 -30.91
N ARG A 159 5.42 13.15 -29.70
CA ARG A 159 4.37 14.16 -29.45
C ARG A 159 4.82 15.60 -29.72
N SER A 160 6.11 15.88 -29.68
CA SER A 160 6.66 17.22 -29.96
C SER A 160 7.06 17.41 -31.43
N GLY A 161 7.07 16.35 -32.24
CA GLY A 161 7.52 16.38 -33.65
C GLY A 161 6.42 16.64 -34.68
N THR A 162 5.13 16.72 -34.32
CA THR A 162 4.03 16.94 -35.28
C THR A 162 3.43 18.34 -35.19
N GLY A 163 4.27 19.35 -35.28
CA GLY A 163 3.84 20.75 -35.25
C GLY A 163 4.50 21.64 -36.30
N THR A 164 4.52 21.26 -37.59
CA THR A 164 4.76 22.25 -38.67
C THR A 164 4.08 21.79 -39.95
N GLY A 165 3.00 22.48 -40.25
CA GLY A 165 2.65 22.96 -41.57
C GLY A 165 2.30 21.99 -42.68
N GLN A 166 1.02 21.83 -42.97
CA GLN A 166 0.54 22.20 -44.33
C GLN A 166 -1.00 22.20 -44.38
N LYS A 167 -1.57 23.37 -44.58
CA LYS A 167 -2.96 23.53 -45.03
C LYS A 167 -3.07 22.93 -46.43
N ARG A 168 -3.95 21.95 -46.63
CA ARG A 168 -4.58 21.68 -47.92
C ARG A 168 -6.04 21.34 -47.74
N SER A 169 -6.85 22.14 -48.41
CA SER A 169 -8.29 22.07 -48.60
C SER A 169 -8.72 20.76 -49.24
N GLY A 170 -9.90 20.28 -48.86
CA GLY A 170 -10.65 19.52 -49.83
C GLY A 170 -11.46 18.33 -49.29
N ARG A 171 -12.77 18.60 -49.22
CA ARG A 171 -13.85 17.66 -49.60
C ARG A 171 -14.32 16.58 -48.61
N LEU A 172 -15.51 16.85 -48.11
CA LEU A 172 -16.49 15.94 -47.54
C LEU A 172 -16.66 14.63 -48.32
N LYS A 173 -16.68 13.48 -47.61
CA LYS A 173 -17.60 12.39 -47.94
C LYS A 173 -17.96 11.58 -46.65
N HIS A 174 -19.27 11.41 -46.52
CA HIS A 174 -20.00 10.58 -45.57
C HIS A 174 -19.63 9.10 -45.60
N ARG A 175 -19.93 8.46 -44.49
CA ARG A 175 -20.29 7.06 -44.17
C ARG A 175 -19.29 6.31 -43.31
N GLY A 176 -19.80 5.88 -42.15
CA GLY A 176 -19.94 4.49 -41.82
C GLY A 176 -19.90 4.24 -40.30
N ASN A 177 -21.05 4.04 -39.76
CA ASN A 177 -21.39 3.54 -38.44
C ASN A 177 -20.69 2.19 -38.16
N ASN A 178 -19.90 2.05 -37.09
CA ASN A 178 -19.62 0.72 -36.57
C ASN A 178 -19.52 0.75 -35.07
N LYS A 179 -20.61 0.28 -34.44
CA LYS A 179 -20.71 -0.02 -33.02
C LYS A 179 -19.89 -1.29 -32.73
N ASN A 180 -18.82 -1.20 -32.00
CA ASN A 180 -18.18 -2.40 -31.46
C ASN A 180 -18.21 -2.36 -29.94
N ASN A 181 -19.11 -3.19 -29.43
CA ASN A 181 -19.48 -3.39 -28.04
C ASN A 181 -18.45 -4.36 -27.40
N GLY A 182 -17.37 -3.86 -26.85
CA GLY A 182 -16.35 -4.65 -26.15
C GLY A 182 -16.77 -4.99 -24.74
N LYS A 183 -17.35 -6.19 -24.56
CA LYS A 183 -17.66 -6.77 -23.24
C LYS A 183 -16.36 -6.95 -22.41
N ARG A 184 -16.20 -6.15 -21.37
CA ARG A 184 -15.21 -6.40 -20.31
C ARG A 184 -15.55 -7.68 -19.58
N LYS A 185 -14.73 -8.72 -19.72
CA LYS A 185 -14.78 -9.94 -18.91
C LYS A 185 -14.37 -9.59 -17.47
N ARG A 186 -15.30 -9.74 -16.54
CA ARG A 186 -15.01 -9.74 -15.09
C ARG A 186 -14.18 -10.99 -14.78
N ARG A 187 -12.97 -10.79 -14.27
CA ARG A 187 -12.17 -11.87 -13.67
C ARG A 187 -12.80 -12.22 -12.32
N THR A 188 -13.34 -13.41 -12.22
CA THR A 188 -13.82 -13.99 -10.96
C THR A 188 -12.65 -14.69 -10.26
N TRP A 189 -12.41 -14.38 -9.00
CA TRP A 189 -11.47 -15.09 -8.14
C TRP A 189 -12.01 -16.48 -7.80
N PRO A 190 -11.14 -17.51 -7.69
CA PRO A 190 -11.58 -18.84 -7.29
C PRO A 190 -12.09 -18.81 -5.85
N ARG A 191 -13.24 -19.43 -5.62
CA ARG A 191 -13.80 -19.66 -4.27
C ARG A 191 -12.85 -20.59 -3.50
N ALA A 192 -12.51 -20.20 -2.27
CA ALA A 192 -11.79 -21.05 -1.32
C ALA A 192 -12.56 -22.38 -1.15
N GLY A 193 -11.86 -23.49 -1.37
CA GLY A 193 -12.39 -24.84 -1.17
C GLY A 193 -12.73 -25.06 0.31
N LYS A 194 -13.89 -25.67 0.55
CA LYS A 194 -14.27 -26.22 1.85
C LYS A 194 -13.29 -27.36 2.17
N SER A 195 -12.49 -27.23 3.19
CA SER A 195 -11.84 -28.37 3.84
C SER A 195 -12.70 -28.85 5.00
N VAL A 196 -12.92 -30.13 5.02
CA VAL A 196 -13.58 -30.96 6.04
C VAL A 196 -12.79 -30.89 7.34
#